data_a006545b1be9e400428cb8ece9f4adac
#
_entry.id   a006545b1be9e400428cb8ece9f4adac
#
_cell.length_a   1.000
_cell.length_b   1.000
_cell.length_c   1.000
_cell.angle_alpha   90.00
_cell.angle_beta   90.00
_cell.angle_gamma   90.00
#
_symmetry.space_group_name_H-M   'P 1'
#
loop_
_entity.id
_entity.type
_entity.pdbx_description
1 polymer ?
#
loop_
_entity_poly.entity_id
_entity_poly.type
_entity_poly.pdbx_seq_one_letter_code
_entity_poly.pdbx_strand_id
1 'polypeptide(L)'
;NNIGISESSIYHLDATKSFDVSVDACLFFCEFSKEKTVNFDTKIFSSLDSKMPDKIIGYRDNQLVADIEAYNRIASFVGIQKDYVWRSGIKHDCSKVMELTKKGDKYINGFDEQVDIEETFLYPMLKSSDVANNREPSRWVIVTQKKVGENTEIINKIAPKTWKYLLSYSDFLDKRGSSIYKKNVRFSIFGVGEYTFSDWKIAISGFYKNPLFRIVGKNYGKPTVFDDTCYFLPCRTRGDAEEVVSIL
;
A
#
# COMPACT_ATOMS: atom_id res chain seq x y z
N ASN A 1 -32.98 15.26 -10.38
CA ASN A 1 -32.99 14.78 -11.78
C ASN A 1 -31.99 13.62 -11.88
N ASN A 2 -32.50 12.39 -11.94
CA ASN A 2 -31.69 11.20 -12.20
C ASN A 2 -31.51 11.10 -13.73
N ILE A 3 -30.38 11.54 -14.22
CA ILE A 3 -29.97 11.35 -15.61
C ILE A 3 -29.16 10.06 -15.64
N GLY A 4 -29.60 9.09 -16.46
CA GLY A 4 -28.85 7.86 -16.73
C GLY A 4 -27.83 8.08 -17.84
N ILE A 5 -26.89 7.19 -17.96
CA ILE A 5 -25.97 7.11 -19.11
C ILE A 5 -26.33 5.87 -19.89
N SER A 6 -26.60 6.00 -21.20
CA SER A 6 -26.95 4.90 -22.09
C SER A 6 -25.74 4.21 -22.69
N GLU A 7 -24.71 4.98 -23.03
CA GLU A 7 -23.46 4.47 -23.60
C GLU A 7 -22.28 5.32 -23.09
N SER A 8 -21.10 4.68 -22.94
CA SER A 8 -19.86 5.40 -22.66
C SER A 8 -18.64 4.73 -23.28
N SER A 9 -17.63 5.56 -23.50
CA SER A 9 -16.36 5.14 -24.07
C SER A 9 -15.21 5.95 -23.47
N ILE A 10 -14.08 5.29 -23.27
CA ILE A 10 -12.82 5.91 -22.84
C ILE A 10 -11.78 5.64 -23.92
N TYR A 11 -11.15 6.69 -24.40
CA TYR A 11 -10.04 6.62 -25.34
C TYR A 11 -8.76 7.06 -24.66
N HIS A 12 -7.76 6.18 -24.57
CA HIS A 12 -6.47 6.52 -24.02
C HIS A 12 -5.74 7.51 -24.94
N LEU A 13 -5.07 8.48 -24.32
CA LEU A 13 -4.25 9.47 -24.99
C LEU A 13 -2.79 9.29 -24.58
N ASP A 14 -1.91 9.40 -25.57
CA ASP A 14 -0.49 9.61 -25.31
C ASP A 14 -0.29 11.09 -24.90
N ALA A 15 -0.29 11.32 -23.58
CA ALA A 15 -0.16 12.67 -23.05
C ALA A 15 1.24 13.25 -23.29
N THR A 16 2.26 12.43 -23.39
CA THR A 16 3.61 12.89 -23.73
C THR A 16 3.63 13.45 -25.16
N LYS A 17 3.04 12.71 -26.11
CA LYS A 17 2.96 13.15 -27.50
C LYS A 17 2.02 14.33 -27.71
N SER A 18 0.91 14.40 -26.97
CA SER A 18 -0.13 15.40 -27.18
C SER A 18 0.10 16.70 -26.41
N PHE A 19 0.73 16.62 -25.21
CA PHE A 19 0.82 17.72 -24.25
C PHE A 19 2.20 17.90 -23.62
N ASP A 20 3.19 17.07 -24.01
CA ASP A 20 4.55 17.05 -23.44
C ASP A 20 4.56 16.87 -21.90
N VAL A 21 3.64 16.02 -21.40
CA VAL A 21 3.53 15.70 -19.97
C VAL A 21 3.51 14.19 -19.75
N SER A 22 4.18 13.74 -18.69
CA SER A 22 4.26 12.32 -18.33
C SER A 22 3.15 11.96 -17.33
N VAL A 23 1.91 11.90 -17.83
CA VAL A 23 0.73 11.49 -17.08
C VAL A 23 -0.14 10.54 -17.92
N ASP A 24 -0.94 9.71 -17.27
CA ASP A 24 -1.99 8.97 -17.97
C ASP A 24 -3.16 9.95 -18.26
N ALA A 25 -3.59 10.00 -19.53
CA ALA A 25 -4.69 10.83 -19.98
C ALA A 25 -5.69 10.05 -20.83
N CYS A 26 -6.94 10.47 -20.80
CA CYS A 26 -7.99 9.90 -21.63
C CYS A 26 -9.04 10.92 -22.02
N LEU A 27 -9.78 10.64 -23.09
CA LEU A 27 -11.06 11.25 -23.37
C LEU A 27 -12.18 10.32 -22.94
N PHE A 28 -13.15 10.89 -22.24
CA PHE A 28 -14.37 10.19 -21.82
C PHE A 28 -15.57 10.72 -22.61
N PHE A 29 -16.24 9.84 -23.32
CA PHE A 29 -17.49 10.11 -24.02
C PHE A 29 -18.64 9.38 -23.34
N CYS A 30 -19.78 10.03 -23.22
CA CYS A 30 -21.01 9.40 -22.75
C CYS A 30 -22.25 10.00 -23.40
N GLU A 31 -23.26 9.16 -23.58
CA GLU A 31 -24.60 9.56 -23.98
C GLU A 31 -25.52 9.53 -22.77
N PHE A 32 -26.34 10.57 -22.62
CA PHE A 32 -27.29 10.67 -21.53
C PHE A 32 -28.65 10.06 -21.92
N SER A 33 -29.22 9.31 -21.01
CA SER A 33 -30.56 8.73 -21.14
C SER A 33 -31.48 9.21 -20.04
N LYS A 34 -32.78 9.25 -20.35
CA LYS A 34 -33.83 9.49 -19.33
C LYS A 34 -34.09 8.26 -18.46
N GLU A 35 -33.63 7.09 -18.90
CA GLU A 35 -33.78 5.85 -18.16
C GLU A 35 -32.57 5.62 -17.25
N LYS A 36 -32.84 5.16 -16.03
CA LYS A 36 -31.80 4.81 -15.08
C LYS A 36 -31.18 3.47 -15.47
N THR A 37 -29.93 3.48 -15.94
CA THR A 37 -29.20 2.27 -16.27
C THR A 37 -28.68 1.60 -15.00
N VAL A 38 -29.01 0.32 -14.81
CA VAL A 38 -28.59 -0.44 -13.61
C VAL A 38 -27.21 -1.07 -13.82
N ASN A 39 -26.89 -1.51 -15.03
CA ASN A 39 -25.60 -2.07 -15.41
C ASN A 39 -25.00 -1.21 -16.50
N PHE A 40 -23.83 -0.67 -16.22
CA PHE A 40 -23.20 0.27 -17.12
C PHE A 40 -21.80 -0.24 -17.52
N ASP A 41 -21.67 -0.58 -18.79
CA ASP A 41 -20.42 -1.07 -19.38
C ASP A 41 -19.80 0.03 -20.24
N THR A 42 -18.52 0.31 -20.02
CA THR A 42 -17.75 1.33 -20.73
C THR A 42 -16.72 0.68 -21.63
N LYS A 43 -16.73 1.02 -22.91
CA LYS A 43 -15.75 0.56 -23.90
C LYS A 43 -14.43 1.30 -23.72
N ILE A 44 -13.31 0.57 -23.68
CA ILE A 44 -11.96 1.14 -23.55
C ILE A 44 -11.22 0.94 -24.86
N PHE A 45 -10.69 2.03 -25.40
CA PHE A 45 -9.90 2.07 -26.62
C PHE A 45 -8.47 2.52 -26.32
N SER A 46 -7.48 1.87 -26.92
CA SER A 46 -6.06 2.18 -26.71
C SER A 46 -5.61 3.50 -27.32
N SER A 47 -6.37 4.05 -28.28
CA SER A 47 -6.09 5.33 -28.92
C SER A 47 -7.36 5.92 -29.54
N LEU A 48 -7.31 7.18 -29.97
CA LEU A 48 -8.41 7.85 -30.68
C LEU A 48 -8.73 7.20 -32.03
N ASP A 49 -7.76 6.57 -32.66
CA ASP A 49 -7.90 5.95 -33.99
C ASP A 49 -8.38 4.48 -33.91
N SER A 50 -8.47 3.92 -32.70
CA SER A 50 -8.91 2.54 -32.49
C SER A 50 -10.35 2.36 -32.90
N LYS A 51 -10.62 1.40 -33.80
CA LYS A 51 -11.98 1.09 -34.29
C LYS A 51 -12.71 0.06 -33.42
N MET A 52 -11.97 -0.75 -32.67
CA MET A 52 -12.49 -1.79 -31.80
C MET A 52 -12.02 -1.51 -30.37
N PRO A 53 -12.86 -1.73 -29.36
CA PRO A 53 -12.43 -1.61 -27.98
C PRO A 53 -11.45 -2.75 -27.62
N ASP A 54 -10.44 -2.42 -26.82
CA ASP A 54 -9.50 -3.42 -26.30
C ASP A 54 -10.12 -4.26 -25.20
N LYS A 55 -11.02 -3.63 -24.41
CA LYS A 55 -11.76 -4.27 -23.34
C LYS A 55 -12.99 -3.46 -22.96
N ILE A 56 -13.84 -4.07 -22.15
CA ILE A 56 -15.01 -3.44 -21.55
C ILE A 56 -14.88 -3.47 -20.04
N ILE A 57 -15.01 -2.32 -19.38
CA ILE A 57 -15.11 -2.21 -17.93
C ILE A 57 -16.57 -2.02 -17.52
N GLY A 58 -16.93 -2.43 -16.31
CA GLY A 58 -18.30 -2.25 -15.83
C GLY A 58 -18.49 -2.84 -14.43
N TYR A 59 -19.75 -2.87 -13.98
CA TYR A 59 -20.09 -3.42 -12.68
C TYR A 59 -20.63 -4.85 -12.81
N ARG A 60 -20.06 -5.75 -12.00
CA ARG A 60 -20.57 -7.11 -11.78
C ARG A 60 -20.53 -7.37 -10.27
N ASP A 61 -21.59 -7.93 -9.72
CA ASP A 61 -21.72 -8.28 -8.30
C ASP A 61 -21.32 -7.12 -7.34
N ASN A 62 -21.75 -5.89 -7.67
CA ASN A 62 -21.41 -4.65 -6.96
C ASN A 62 -19.90 -4.28 -6.94
N GLN A 63 -19.11 -4.87 -7.81
CA GLN A 63 -17.67 -4.55 -7.96
C GLN A 63 -17.41 -3.94 -9.34
N LEU A 64 -16.52 -2.95 -9.38
CA LEU A 64 -15.98 -2.42 -10.64
C LEU A 64 -14.98 -3.42 -11.22
N VAL A 65 -15.31 -3.96 -12.38
CA VAL A 65 -14.53 -4.96 -13.10
C VAL A 65 -13.78 -4.28 -14.24
N ALA A 66 -12.48 -4.46 -14.27
CA ALA A 66 -11.57 -3.82 -15.25
C ALA A 66 -11.57 -4.49 -16.63
N ASP A 67 -12.10 -5.71 -16.73
CA ASP A 67 -12.26 -6.47 -17.97
C ASP A 67 -13.42 -7.46 -17.77
N ILE A 68 -14.57 -7.15 -18.38
CA ILE A 68 -15.80 -7.94 -18.25
C ILE A 68 -15.64 -9.33 -18.87
N GLU A 69 -14.97 -9.43 -20.00
CA GLU A 69 -14.74 -10.73 -20.64
C GLU A 69 -13.86 -11.64 -19.79
N ALA A 70 -12.75 -11.10 -19.28
CA ALA A 70 -11.88 -11.84 -18.37
C ALA A 70 -12.63 -12.25 -17.09
N TYR A 71 -13.41 -11.34 -16.51
CA TYR A 71 -14.23 -11.63 -15.35
C TYR A 71 -15.24 -12.76 -15.59
N ASN A 72 -15.99 -12.72 -16.70
CA ASN A 72 -16.98 -13.74 -17.02
C ASN A 72 -16.37 -15.15 -17.17
N ARG A 73 -15.09 -15.24 -17.62
CA ARG A 73 -14.37 -16.52 -17.71
C ARG A 73 -14.06 -17.13 -16.34
N ILE A 74 -13.86 -16.28 -15.33
CA ILE A 74 -13.45 -16.72 -13.97
C ILE A 74 -14.52 -16.44 -12.91
N ALA A 75 -15.71 -15.95 -13.30
CA ALA A 75 -16.76 -15.52 -12.36
C ALA A 75 -17.17 -16.60 -11.34
N SER A 76 -17.14 -17.88 -11.75
CA SER A 76 -17.41 -19.00 -10.84
C SER A 76 -16.37 -19.19 -9.73
N PHE A 77 -15.18 -18.65 -9.90
CA PHE A 77 -14.09 -18.68 -8.91
C PHE A 77 -14.00 -17.39 -8.09
N VAL A 78 -14.73 -16.33 -8.49
CA VAL A 78 -14.75 -15.07 -7.76
C VAL A 78 -15.66 -15.19 -6.55
N GLY A 79 -15.13 -14.92 -5.37
CA GLY A 79 -15.88 -14.98 -4.12
C GLY A 79 -15.22 -14.14 -3.03
N ILE A 80 -15.92 -14.00 -1.90
CA ILE A 80 -15.36 -13.34 -0.73
C ILE A 80 -14.53 -14.36 0.04
N GLN A 81 -13.21 -14.25 -0.06
CA GLN A 81 -12.30 -15.02 0.79
C GLN A 81 -12.23 -14.36 2.17
N LYS A 82 -12.64 -15.09 3.22
CA LYS A 82 -12.69 -14.58 4.60
C LYS A 82 -11.44 -14.93 5.42
N ASP A 83 -10.73 -16.00 5.03
CA ASP A 83 -9.63 -16.54 5.80
C ASP A 83 -8.31 -15.79 5.56
N TYR A 84 -8.16 -15.15 4.39
CA TYR A 84 -6.98 -14.41 3.99
C TYR A 84 -7.28 -12.91 3.86
N VAL A 85 -6.81 -12.13 4.82
CA VAL A 85 -7.06 -10.67 4.83
C VAL A 85 -5.77 -9.93 4.49
N TRP A 86 -5.73 -9.36 3.30
CA TRP A 86 -4.64 -8.46 2.88
C TRP A 86 -4.63 -7.20 3.73
N ARG A 87 -3.42 -6.79 4.13
CA ARG A 87 -3.17 -5.61 4.95
C ARG A 87 -2.25 -4.64 4.20
N SER A 88 -2.46 -3.34 4.39
CA SER A 88 -1.45 -2.36 4.00
C SER A 88 -0.35 -2.29 5.05
N GLY A 89 0.84 -1.85 4.64
CA GLY A 89 1.93 -1.61 5.55
C GLY A 89 1.74 -0.38 6.44
N ILE A 90 2.76 -0.06 7.21
CA ILE A 90 2.75 1.01 8.22
C ILE A 90 2.77 2.38 7.54
N LYS A 91 1.85 3.25 7.96
CA LYS A 91 1.81 4.66 7.59
C LYS A 91 2.28 5.51 8.76
N HIS A 92 3.33 6.30 8.55
CA HIS A 92 3.90 7.20 9.57
C HIS A 92 4.04 8.65 9.09
N ASP A 93 3.99 8.93 7.79
CA ASP A 93 4.04 10.24 7.12
C ASP A 93 5.19 11.17 7.57
N CYS A 94 6.32 10.60 8.02
CA CYS A 94 7.50 11.35 8.48
C CYS A 94 8.78 10.53 8.27
N SER A 95 9.13 10.24 7.01
CA SER A 95 10.25 9.34 6.68
C SER A 95 11.59 9.83 7.22
N LYS A 96 11.86 11.15 7.19
CA LYS A 96 13.12 11.70 7.68
C LYS A 96 13.40 11.42 9.16
N VAL A 97 12.36 11.26 9.97
CA VAL A 97 12.46 10.97 11.40
C VAL A 97 12.28 9.49 11.69
N MET A 98 11.26 8.88 11.10
CA MET A 98 10.82 7.52 11.46
C MET A 98 11.63 6.42 10.77
N GLU A 99 12.26 6.72 9.63
CA GLU A 99 13.05 5.74 8.89
C GLU A 99 14.55 5.98 9.11
N LEU A 100 15.26 4.91 9.40
CA LEU A 100 16.68 4.95 9.70
C LEU A 100 17.44 4.02 8.74
N THR A 101 18.66 4.41 8.38
CA THR A 101 19.60 3.55 7.65
C THR A 101 20.69 3.07 8.60
N LYS A 102 20.99 1.78 8.60
CA LYS A 102 22.08 1.23 9.42
C LYS A 102 23.40 1.35 8.66
N LYS A 103 24.40 2.02 9.25
CA LYS A 103 25.79 2.14 8.75
C LYS A 103 26.75 1.58 9.81
N GLY A 104 27.23 0.35 9.62
CA GLY A 104 27.93 -0.39 10.68
C GLY A 104 27.02 -0.59 11.88
N ASP A 105 27.45 -0.19 13.06
CA ASP A 105 26.67 -0.29 14.30
C ASP A 105 25.83 0.96 14.60
N LYS A 106 25.75 1.92 13.67
CA LYS A 106 25.07 3.20 13.86
C LYS A 106 23.84 3.30 13.00
N TYR A 107 22.82 3.94 13.56
CA TYR A 107 21.61 4.33 12.83
C TYR A 107 21.71 5.79 12.39
N ILE A 108 21.32 6.08 11.16
CA ILE A 108 21.33 7.41 10.55
C ILE A 108 19.90 7.74 10.14
N ASN A 109 19.41 8.92 10.52
CA ASN A 109 18.07 9.40 10.12
C ASN A 109 18.10 10.09 8.73
N GLY A 110 16.96 10.55 8.24
CA GLY A 110 16.85 11.24 6.96
C GLY A 110 17.38 12.68 6.93
N PHE A 111 18.03 13.14 8.01
CA PHE A 111 18.79 14.41 8.09
C PHE A 111 20.29 14.15 8.09
N ASP A 112 20.73 12.91 7.81
CA ASP A 112 22.12 12.45 7.89
C ASP A 112 22.75 12.55 9.29
N GLU A 113 21.91 12.54 10.34
CA GLU A 113 22.34 12.60 11.71
C GLU A 113 22.41 11.20 12.33
N GLN A 114 23.46 10.97 13.14
CA GLN A 114 23.57 9.73 13.91
C GLN A 114 22.54 9.71 15.03
N VAL A 115 21.82 8.59 15.15
CA VAL A 115 20.77 8.38 16.12
C VAL A 115 21.21 7.31 17.13
N ASP A 116 21.14 7.65 18.44
CA ASP A 116 21.31 6.71 19.54
C ASP A 116 19.95 6.38 20.16
N ILE A 117 19.39 5.25 19.79
CA ILE A 117 18.08 4.76 20.28
C ILE A 117 18.15 3.27 20.57
N GLU A 118 17.22 2.79 21.40
CA GLU A 118 17.08 1.38 21.70
C GLU A 118 16.50 0.63 20.48
N GLU A 119 16.96 -0.59 20.27
CA GLU A 119 16.45 -1.43 19.16
C GLU A 119 15.04 -1.99 19.40
N THR A 120 14.49 -1.85 20.61
CA THR A 120 13.18 -2.42 21.00
C THR A 120 12.05 -2.05 20.05
N PHE A 121 12.06 -0.79 19.56
CA PHE A 121 11.04 -0.27 18.65
C PHE A 121 11.49 -0.17 17.19
N LEU A 122 12.69 -0.69 16.86
CA LEU A 122 13.22 -0.72 15.51
C LEU A 122 12.89 -2.04 14.80
N TYR A 123 12.40 -1.95 13.58
CA TYR A 123 12.09 -3.09 12.73
C TYR A 123 12.67 -2.89 11.32
N PRO A 124 13.23 -3.97 10.70
CA PRO A 124 13.62 -3.90 9.30
C PRO A 124 12.41 -3.66 8.41
N MET A 125 12.53 -2.76 7.43
CA MET A 125 11.41 -2.33 6.61
C MET A 125 11.69 -2.49 5.12
N LEU A 126 10.68 -2.94 4.38
CA LEU A 126 10.63 -2.97 2.92
C LEU A 126 9.58 -1.98 2.39
N LYS A 127 9.92 -1.30 1.31
CA LYS A 127 9.02 -0.46 0.52
C LYS A 127 8.60 -1.16 -0.78
N SER A 128 7.63 -0.60 -1.46
CA SER A 128 7.11 -1.08 -2.73
C SER A 128 8.22 -1.43 -3.75
N SER A 129 9.21 -0.54 -3.91
CA SER A 129 10.34 -0.78 -4.81
C SER A 129 11.25 -1.93 -4.36
N ASP A 130 11.38 -2.17 -3.05
CA ASP A 130 12.20 -3.24 -2.51
C ASP A 130 11.51 -4.60 -2.74
N VAL A 131 10.17 -4.65 -2.54
CA VAL A 131 9.37 -5.85 -2.84
C VAL A 131 9.42 -6.18 -4.32
N ALA A 132 9.15 -5.20 -5.20
CA ALA A 132 9.13 -5.41 -6.65
C ALA A 132 10.47 -5.82 -7.25
N ASN A 133 11.59 -5.37 -6.65
CA ASN A 133 12.95 -5.69 -7.12
C ASN A 133 13.65 -6.77 -6.28
N ASN A 134 12.91 -7.49 -5.45
CA ASN A 134 13.41 -8.55 -4.58
C ASN A 134 14.64 -8.17 -3.74
N ARG A 135 14.65 -6.93 -3.20
CA ARG A 135 15.76 -6.42 -2.37
C ARG A 135 15.58 -6.80 -0.91
N GLU A 136 16.69 -7.04 -0.23
CA GLU A 136 16.67 -7.22 1.23
C GLU A 136 16.49 -5.87 1.95
N PRO A 137 15.94 -5.88 3.20
CA PRO A 137 15.75 -4.66 3.97
C PRO A 137 17.08 -3.93 4.21
N SER A 138 17.19 -2.69 3.77
CA SER A 138 18.30 -1.78 4.06
C SER A 138 17.89 -0.63 4.99
N ARG A 139 16.59 -0.53 5.28
CA ARG A 139 16.00 0.48 6.14
C ARG A 139 15.42 -0.15 7.40
N TRP A 140 15.37 0.68 8.42
CA TRP A 140 14.73 0.39 9.68
C TRP A 140 13.64 1.44 9.94
N VAL A 141 12.59 1.07 10.62
CA VAL A 141 11.52 2.01 10.98
C VAL A 141 11.23 1.93 12.47
N ILE A 142 10.96 3.09 13.08
CA ILE A 142 10.51 3.18 14.47
C ILE A 142 9.02 2.86 14.51
N VAL A 143 8.67 1.72 15.13
CA VAL A 143 7.28 1.27 15.30
C VAL A 143 6.82 1.61 16.71
N THR A 144 6.14 2.74 16.86
CA THR A 144 5.78 3.31 18.16
C THR A 144 4.60 2.63 18.85
N GLN A 145 3.85 1.79 18.12
CA GLN A 145 2.64 1.12 18.61
C GLN A 145 2.56 -0.30 18.04
N LYS A 146 1.97 -1.23 18.78
CA LYS A 146 1.64 -2.57 18.30
C LYS A 146 0.24 -2.64 17.68
N LYS A 147 -0.64 -1.73 18.07
CA LYS A 147 -1.99 -1.55 17.52
C LYS A 147 -2.35 -0.07 17.50
N VAL A 148 -3.20 0.31 16.57
CA VAL A 148 -3.67 1.69 16.43
C VAL A 148 -4.35 2.16 17.73
N GLY A 149 -3.98 3.36 18.20
CA GLY A 149 -4.53 3.95 19.43
C GLY A 149 -3.86 3.50 20.73
N GLU A 150 -2.85 2.62 20.69
CA GLU A 150 -2.07 2.26 21.86
C GLU A 150 -1.29 3.47 22.39
N ASN A 151 -1.21 3.60 23.72
CA ASN A 151 -0.50 4.71 24.34
C ASN A 151 1.01 4.63 24.09
N THR A 152 1.54 5.64 23.39
CA THR A 152 2.97 5.72 23.04
C THR A 152 3.87 6.20 24.19
N GLU A 153 3.33 6.75 25.28
CA GLU A 153 4.12 7.18 26.44
C GLU A 153 4.85 6.04 27.14
N ILE A 154 4.41 4.80 26.90
CA ILE A 154 5.11 3.61 27.38
C ILE A 154 6.57 3.56 26.88
N ILE A 155 6.84 4.14 25.70
CA ILE A 155 8.19 4.23 25.12
C ILE A 155 9.15 4.96 26.07
N ASN A 156 8.67 6.01 26.77
CA ASN A 156 9.49 6.74 27.72
C ASN A 156 10.04 5.87 28.87
N LYS A 157 9.27 4.83 29.25
CA LYS A 157 9.69 3.89 30.31
C LYS A 157 10.59 2.77 29.79
N ILE A 158 10.29 2.25 28.61
CA ILE A 158 10.93 1.05 28.04
C ILE A 158 12.15 1.40 27.21
N ALA A 159 12.10 2.54 26.50
CA ALA A 159 13.11 2.99 25.56
C ALA A 159 13.29 4.53 25.64
N PRO A 160 13.87 5.04 26.74
CA PRO A 160 13.94 6.48 27.01
C PRO A 160 14.75 7.25 25.96
N LYS A 161 15.75 6.66 25.34
CA LYS A 161 16.50 7.30 24.25
C LYS A 161 15.62 7.48 23.01
N THR A 162 14.84 6.45 22.66
CA THR A 162 13.87 6.52 21.55
C THR A 162 12.82 7.60 21.83
N TRP A 163 12.30 7.68 23.07
CA TRP A 163 11.36 8.73 23.46
C TRP A 163 11.96 10.12 23.34
N LYS A 164 13.18 10.32 23.84
CA LYS A 164 13.92 11.60 23.72
C LYS A 164 14.13 11.98 22.26
N TYR A 165 14.48 11.02 21.40
CA TYR A 165 14.62 11.23 19.97
C TYR A 165 13.31 11.69 19.34
N LEU A 166 12.18 11.01 19.59
CA LEU A 166 10.87 11.41 19.07
C LEU A 166 10.46 12.82 19.54
N LEU A 167 10.78 13.17 20.78
CA LEU A 167 10.54 14.52 21.32
C LEU A 167 11.41 15.58 20.63
N SER A 168 12.67 15.31 20.34
CA SER A 168 13.57 16.28 19.67
C SER A 168 13.12 16.59 18.23
N TYR A 169 12.37 15.68 17.59
CA TYR A 169 11.78 15.87 16.25
C TYR A 169 10.25 16.08 16.28
N SER A 170 9.71 16.41 17.43
CA SER A 170 8.25 16.57 17.60
C SER A 170 7.63 17.56 16.61
N ASP A 171 8.33 18.64 16.28
CA ASP A 171 7.85 19.64 15.31
C ASP A 171 7.56 19.04 13.93
N PHE A 172 8.36 18.06 13.48
CA PHE A 172 8.13 17.35 12.23
C PHE A 172 6.97 16.36 12.36
N LEU A 173 6.92 15.62 13.47
CA LEU A 173 5.90 14.61 13.74
C LEU A 173 4.52 15.24 14.00
N ASP A 174 4.45 16.36 14.70
CA ASP A 174 3.20 17.05 15.01
C ASP A 174 2.65 17.83 13.79
N LYS A 175 3.50 18.17 12.80
CA LYS A 175 3.11 18.85 11.54
C LYS A 175 2.68 17.88 10.44
N ARG A 176 2.59 16.56 10.69
CA ARG A 176 2.10 15.60 9.69
C ARG A 176 0.73 16.01 9.15
N GLY A 177 0.59 16.01 7.80
CA GLY A 177 -0.56 16.62 7.12
C GLY A 177 -1.89 15.89 7.33
N SER A 178 -1.88 14.58 7.50
CA SER A 178 -3.11 13.80 7.63
C SER A 178 -3.83 14.08 8.96
N SER A 179 -5.14 14.31 8.87
CA SER A 179 -6.00 14.55 10.04
C SER A 179 -6.07 13.36 11.01
N ILE A 180 -5.69 12.16 10.58
CA ILE A 180 -5.67 10.97 11.42
C ILE A 180 -4.73 11.13 12.61
N TYR A 181 -3.57 11.80 12.43
CA TYR A 181 -2.61 12.02 13.52
C TYR A 181 -3.10 13.00 14.56
N LYS A 182 -3.86 14.02 14.15
CA LYS A 182 -4.40 15.05 15.05
C LYS A 182 -5.45 14.53 16.04
N LYS A 183 -6.10 13.40 15.69
CA LYS A 183 -7.18 12.79 16.48
C LYS A 183 -6.71 11.61 17.33
N ASN A 184 -5.42 11.28 17.26
CA ASN A 184 -4.84 10.11 17.94
C ASN A 184 -3.73 10.51 18.91
N VAL A 185 -3.19 9.52 19.64
CA VAL A 185 -2.08 9.72 20.56
C VAL A 185 -0.86 10.27 19.82
N ARG A 186 -0.05 11.06 20.54
CA ARG A 186 1.18 11.62 19.98
C ARG A 186 2.10 10.51 19.45
N PHE A 187 2.81 10.76 18.36
CA PHE A 187 3.68 9.80 17.68
C PHE A 187 2.99 8.53 17.16
N SER A 188 1.65 8.57 17.02
CA SER A 188 0.89 7.45 16.46
C SER A 188 1.33 7.09 15.03
N ILE A 189 1.14 5.82 14.70
CA ILE A 189 1.29 5.25 13.36
C ILE A 189 0.01 4.50 13.00
N PHE A 190 -0.20 4.21 11.72
CA PHE A 190 -1.37 3.48 11.22
C PHE A 190 -0.94 2.28 10.37
N GLY A 191 -1.86 1.42 10.00
CA GLY A 191 -1.54 0.17 9.31
C GLY A 191 -0.74 -0.79 10.19
N VAL A 192 -0.91 -0.72 11.50
CA VAL A 192 -0.23 -1.56 12.49
C VAL A 192 -1.23 -2.39 13.30
N GLY A 193 -0.87 -3.63 13.57
CA GLY A 193 -1.63 -4.60 14.35
C GLY A 193 -0.79 -5.85 14.57
N GLU A 194 -1.33 -6.89 15.20
CA GLU A 194 -0.62 -8.17 15.40
C GLU A 194 -0.10 -8.77 14.11
N TYR A 195 -0.85 -8.62 13.03
CA TYR A 195 -0.49 -9.04 11.68
C TYR A 195 0.83 -8.43 11.17
N THR A 196 1.19 -7.24 11.63
CA THR A 196 2.44 -6.56 11.27
C THR A 196 3.67 -7.31 11.75
N PHE A 197 3.54 -8.05 12.85
CA PHE A 197 4.64 -8.75 13.52
C PHE A 197 4.67 -10.25 13.23
N SER A 198 3.86 -10.74 12.28
CA SER A 198 3.96 -12.14 11.81
C SER A 198 5.35 -12.43 11.27
N ASP A 199 5.86 -13.63 11.55
CA ASP A 199 7.20 -14.03 11.14
C ASP A 199 7.32 -14.19 9.62
N TRP A 200 6.23 -14.64 8.98
CA TRP A 200 6.16 -14.86 7.55
C TRP A 200 5.03 -14.06 6.93
N LYS A 201 5.27 -13.53 5.75
CA LYS A 201 4.29 -12.72 5.00
C LYS A 201 4.46 -12.94 3.50
N ILE A 202 3.36 -12.87 2.78
CA ILE A 202 3.37 -12.73 1.33
C ILE A 202 3.16 -11.25 1.04
N ALA A 203 4.08 -10.61 0.34
CA ALA A 203 4.03 -9.18 0.04
C ALA A 203 3.87 -8.94 -1.46
N ILE A 204 3.16 -7.87 -1.79
CA ILE A 204 3.01 -7.34 -3.14
C ILE A 204 3.22 -5.82 -3.13
N SER A 205 3.83 -5.31 -4.17
CA SER A 205 3.97 -3.87 -4.39
C SER A 205 2.63 -3.24 -4.80
N GLY A 206 2.26 -2.13 -4.18
CA GLY A 206 1.04 -1.38 -4.55
C GLY A 206 1.17 -0.52 -5.80
N PHE A 207 2.40 -0.29 -6.33
CA PHE A 207 2.64 0.66 -7.42
C PHE A 207 3.10 0.02 -8.74
N TYR A 208 3.43 -1.26 -8.74
CA TYR A 208 3.95 -1.91 -9.95
C TYR A 208 2.82 -2.61 -10.70
N LYS A 209 2.80 -2.48 -12.04
CA LYS A 209 1.76 -3.06 -12.91
C LYS A 209 1.81 -4.58 -12.96
N ASN A 210 3.01 -5.16 -12.81
CA ASN A 210 3.17 -6.62 -12.75
C ASN A 210 3.09 -7.08 -11.30
N PRO A 211 2.06 -7.83 -10.92
CA PRO A 211 1.95 -8.38 -9.57
C PRO A 211 3.04 -9.44 -9.38
N LEU A 212 3.95 -9.16 -8.46
CA LEU A 212 4.96 -10.11 -8.02
C LEU A 212 4.75 -10.39 -6.54
N PHE A 213 4.34 -11.60 -6.22
CA PHE A 213 4.16 -12.05 -4.84
C PHE A 213 5.51 -12.53 -4.28
N ARG A 214 5.93 -11.92 -3.18
CA ARG A 214 7.19 -12.24 -2.52
C ARG A 214 6.94 -12.78 -1.12
N ILE A 215 7.50 -13.95 -0.82
CA ILE A 215 7.54 -14.46 0.55
C ILE A 215 8.66 -13.73 1.31
N VAL A 216 8.30 -13.13 2.44
CA VAL A 216 9.21 -12.35 3.29
C VAL A 216 9.19 -12.93 4.69
N GLY A 217 10.37 -13.28 5.20
CA GLY A 217 10.57 -13.77 6.56
C GLY A 217 11.11 -12.72 7.51
N LYS A 218 11.54 -13.19 8.69
CA LYS A 218 12.34 -12.38 9.62
C LYS A 218 13.65 -11.92 8.98
N ASN A 219 14.09 -10.73 9.37
CA ASN A 219 15.39 -10.22 9.02
C ASN A 219 16.06 -9.64 10.28
N TYR A 220 17.34 -9.89 10.49
CA TYR A 220 18.06 -9.51 11.71
C TYR A 220 17.36 -10.00 13.02
N GLY A 221 16.74 -11.18 12.99
CA GLY A 221 16.04 -11.77 14.13
C GLY A 221 14.69 -11.12 14.45
N LYS A 222 14.23 -10.14 13.66
CA LYS A 222 12.96 -9.41 13.83
C LYS A 222 12.02 -9.60 12.66
N PRO A 223 10.69 -9.54 12.88
CA PRO A 223 9.73 -9.47 11.79
C PRO A 223 10.03 -8.31 10.84
N THR A 224 10.08 -8.59 9.54
CA THR A 224 10.16 -7.53 8.53
C THR A 224 8.80 -6.85 8.41
N VAL A 225 8.77 -5.52 8.46
CA VAL A 225 7.56 -4.72 8.28
C VAL A 225 7.56 -4.04 6.90
N PHE A 226 6.41 -3.54 6.48
CA PHE A 226 6.25 -2.85 5.20
C PHE A 226 5.74 -1.44 5.42
N ASP A 227 6.07 -0.52 4.53
CA ASP A 227 5.41 0.79 4.47
C ASP A 227 4.04 0.70 3.76
N ASP A 228 3.24 1.76 3.84
CA ASP A 228 1.88 1.82 3.31
C ASP A 228 1.78 1.72 1.77
N THR A 229 2.92 1.68 1.08
CA THR A 229 2.99 1.43 -0.38
C THR A 229 2.98 -0.06 -0.74
N CYS A 230 3.02 -0.95 0.25
CA CYS A 230 2.93 -2.39 0.08
C CYS A 230 1.62 -2.93 0.64
N TYR A 231 1.14 -4.01 0.03
CA TYR A 231 0.14 -4.88 0.63
C TYR A 231 0.78 -6.20 1.01
N PHE A 232 0.29 -6.81 2.09
CA PHE A 232 0.81 -8.11 2.51
C PHE A 232 -0.26 -8.97 3.17
N LEU A 233 -0.04 -10.28 3.10
CA LEU A 233 -0.82 -11.30 3.77
C LEU A 233 0.05 -11.91 4.87
N PRO A 234 -0.36 -11.84 6.16
CA PRO A 234 0.36 -12.50 7.24
C PRO A 234 0.16 -14.02 7.16
N CYS A 235 1.24 -14.78 7.29
CA CYS A 235 1.24 -16.24 7.32
C CYS A 235 1.79 -16.73 8.65
N ARG A 236 1.34 -17.91 9.11
CA ARG A 236 1.81 -18.52 10.36
C ARG A 236 3.18 -19.16 10.18
N THR A 237 3.37 -19.84 9.07
CA THR A 237 4.61 -20.54 8.72
C THR A 237 5.08 -20.19 7.32
N ARG A 238 6.32 -20.55 7.00
CA ARG A 238 6.83 -20.44 5.63
C ARG A 238 6.07 -21.36 4.68
N GLY A 239 5.72 -22.58 5.13
CA GLY A 239 4.96 -23.54 4.34
C GLY A 239 3.59 -23.01 3.94
N ASP A 240 2.86 -22.35 4.87
CA ASP A 240 1.58 -21.70 4.55
C ASP A 240 1.77 -20.62 3.47
N ALA A 241 2.85 -19.85 3.55
CA ALA A 241 3.13 -18.82 2.56
C ALA A 241 3.46 -19.41 1.18
N GLU A 242 4.23 -20.51 1.14
CA GLU A 242 4.58 -21.21 -0.11
C GLU A 242 3.33 -21.84 -0.76
N GLU A 243 2.45 -22.44 0.03
CA GLU A 243 1.19 -23.00 -0.45
C GLU A 243 0.30 -21.91 -1.06
N VAL A 244 0.09 -20.80 -0.36
CA VAL A 244 -0.73 -19.69 -0.87
C VAL A 244 -0.13 -19.07 -2.13
N VAL A 245 1.18 -18.83 -2.18
CA VAL A 245 1.83 -18.27 -3.38
C VAL A 245 1.72 -19.21 -4.58
N SER A 246 1.67 -20.53 -4.36
CA SER A 246 1.51 -21.50 -5.47
C SER A 246 0.14 -21.42 -6.15
N ILE A 247 -0.84 -20.77 -5.52
CA ILE A 247 -2.21 -20.61 -6.02
C ILE A 247 -2.40 -19.21 -6.67
N LEU A 248 -1.61 -18.20 -6.22
CA LEU A 248 -1.66 -16.82 -6.72
C LEU A 248 -0.95 -16.64 -8.05
#